data_b4d72a061d33a51c40560219dbe0b834
#
_entry.id   b4d72a061d33a51c40560219dbe0b834
#
_cell.length_a   1.000
_cell.length_b   1.000
_cell.length_c   1.000
_cell.angle_alpha   90.00
_cell.angle_beta   90.00
_cell.angle_gamma   90.00
#
_symmetry.space_group_name_H-M   'P 1'
#
loop_
_entity.id
_entity.type
_entity.pdbx_description
1 polymer ?
#
loop_
_entity_poly.entity_id
_entity_poly.type
_entity_poly.pdbx_seq_one_letter_code
_entity_poly.pdbx_strand_id
1 'polypeptide(L)' 'MLEEVIKYVWAVFGDQRLSTKEVEIRLAELFDYHCPDDFAKTMTKLKQKGLVKGEVSQEMGGWVWWVDDECRSADLSKVI' A
#
# COMPACT_ATOMS: atom_id res chain seq x y z
N MET A 1 -11.86 0.49 5.26
CA MET A 1 -10.85 1.29 4.56
C MET A 1 -11.50 2.01 3.39
N LEU A 2 -11.24 3.28 3.24
CA LEU A 2 -11.87 4.09 2.21
C LEU A 2 -11.18 3.91 0.86
N GLU A 3 -11.96 4.00 -0.22
CA GLU A 3 -11.47 3.92 -1.58
C GLU A 3 -10.38 4.95 -1.87
N GLU A 4 -10.49 6.15 -1.30
CA GLU A 4 -9.50 7.21 -1.45
C GLU A 4 -8.12 6.81 -0.94
N VAL A 5 -8.08 6.11 0.19
CA VAL A 5 -6.82 5.64 0.78
C VAL A 5 -6.13 4.67 -0.16
N ILE A 6 -6.89 3.77 -0.77
CA ILE A 6 -6.36 2.80 -1.73
C ILE A 6 -5.77 3.52 -2.93
N LYS A 7 -6.44 4.53 -3.44
CA LYS A 7 -5.94 5.34 -4.56
C LYS A 7 -4.65 6.08 -4.20
N TYR A 8 -4.56 6.62 -2.98
CA TYR A 8 -3.34 7.26 -2.51
C TYR A 8 -2.17 6.26 -2.46
N VAL A 9 -2.41 5.08 -1.91
CA VAL A 9 -1.40 4.04 -1.84
C VAL A 9 -0.91 3.66 -3.25
N TRP A 10 -1.82 3.44 -4.18
CA TRP A 10 -1.45 3.13 -5.55
C TRP A 10 -0.63 4.24 -6.22
N ALA A 11 -0.98 5.50 -5.97
CA ALA A 11 -0.24 6.63 -6.51
C ALA A 11 1.18 6.71 -5.95
N VAL A 12 1.33 6.43 -4.67
CA VAL A 12 2.64 6.43 -4.00
C VAL A 12 3.59 5.42 -4.63
N PHE A 13 3.09 4.23 -4.95
CA PHE A 13 3.95 3.18 -5.50
C PHE A 13 4.41 3.46 -6.92
N GLY A 14 3.50 3.90 -7.79
CA GLY A 14 3.82 3.94 -9.21
C GLY A 14 4.31 2.58 -9.68
N ASP A 15 5.53 2.51 -10.22
CA ASP A 15 6.17 1.28 -10.66
C ASP A 15 7.26 0.81 -9.70
N GLN A 16 7.33 1.37 -8.50
CA GLN A 16 8.40 1.12 -7.55
C GLN A 16 8.01 0.13 -6.47
N ARG A 17 9.03 -0.50 -5.90
CA ARG A 17 8.88 -1.29 -4.69
C ARG A 17 9.34 -0.45 -3.51
N LEU A 18 8.54 -0.39 -2.46
CA LEU A 18 8.79 0.45 -1.30
C LEU A 18 8.64 -0.35 -0.02
N SER A 19 9.44 0.00 1.00
CA SER A 19 9.26 -0.56 2.34
C SER A 19 8.00 0.03 2.98
N THR A 20 7.52 -0.61 4.04
CA THR A 20 6.37 -0.12 4.80
C THR A 20 6.59 1.32 5.25
N LYS A 21 7.76 1.61 5.79
CA LYS A 21 8.09 2.95 6.27
C LYS A 21 8.13 3.98 5.15
N GLU A 22 8.67 3.61 3.99
CA GLU A 22 8.72 4.52 2.84
C GLU A 22 7.32 4.86 2.34
N VAL A 23 6.42 3.89 2.30
CA VAL A 23 5.03 4.14 1.90
C VAL A 23 4.37 5.11 2.87
N GLU A 24 4.56 4.87 4.17
CA GLU A 24 3.99 5.74 5.20
C GLU A 24 4.49 7.17 5.09
N ILE A 25 5.81 7.35 4.90
CA ILE A 25 6.40 8.67 4.74
C ILE A 25 5.86 9.37 3.50
N ARG A 26 5.78 8.67 2.38
CA ARG A 26 5.30 9.27 1.13
C ARG A 26 3.82 9.64 1.19
N LEU A 27 3.00 8.84 1.87
CA LEU A 27 1.60 9.19 2.08
C LEU A 27 1.47 10.50 2.87
N ALA A 28 2.29 10.67 3.90
CA ALA A 28 2.29 11.89 4.70
C ALA A 28 2.75 13.09 3.87
N GLU A 29 3.81 12.93 3.09
CA GLU A 29 4.40 14.03 2.32
C GLU A 29 3.54 14.45 1.13
N LEU A 30 2.97 13.47 0.40
CA LEU A 30 2.25 13.75 -0.84
C LEU A 30 0.78 14.07 -0.63
N PHE A 31 0.16 13.46 0.37
CA PHE A 31 -1.29 13.56 0.57
C PHE A 31 -1.67 14.02 1.97
N ASP A 32 -0.70 14.34 2.80
CA ASP A 32 -0.91 14.71 4.21
C ASP A 32 -1.77 13.65 4.93
N TYR A 33 -1.58 12.40 4.57
CA TYR A 33 -2.33 11.29 5.14
C TYR A 33 -1.51 10.57 6.21
N HIS A 34 -2.08 10.50 7.41
CA HIS A 34 -1.49 9.79 8.55
C HIS A 34 -2.45 8.70 8.99
N CYS A 35 -2.01 7.45 8.90
CA CYS A 35 -2.83 6.33 9.32
C CYS A 35 -2.98 6.34 10.86
N PRO A 36 -4.21 6.32 11.40
CA PRO A 36 -4.42 6.32 12.85
C PRO A 36 -4.06 4.99 13.51
N ASP A 37 -4.01 3.91 12.74
CA ASP A 37 -3.70 2.58 13.24
C ASP A 37 -2.29 2.16 12.83
N ASP A 38 -1.91 0.94 13.22
CA ASP A 38 -0.66 0.33 12.78
C ASP A 38 -0.65 0.19 11.25
N PHE A 39 0.23 0.91 10.60
CA PHE A 39 0.28 0.93 9.13
C PHE A 39 0.64 -0.42 8.54
N ALA A 40 1.46 -1.21 9.23
CA ALA A 40 1.79 -2.56 8.78
C ALA A 40 0.54 -3.44 8.71
N LYS A 41 -0.37 -3.31 9.68
CA LYS A 41 -1.65 -4.03 9.65
C LYS A 41 -2.51 -3.56 8.48
N THR A 42 -2.52 -2.28 8.20
CA THR A 42 -3.25 -1.71 7.07
C THR A 42 -2.74 -2.31 5.76
N MET A 43 -1.43 -2.35 5.56
CA MET A 43 -0.83 -2.93 4.37
C MET A 43 -1.14 -4.42 4.25
N THR A 44 -1.13 -5.15 5.35
CA THR A 44 -1.49 -6.57 5.36
C THR A 44 -2.93 -6.78 4.92
N LYS A 45 -3.85 -5.95 5.40
CA LYS A 45 -5.26 -6.02 4.97
C LYS A 45 -5.40 -5.75 3.47
N LEU A 46 -4.69 -4.77 2.94
CA LEU A 46 -4.72 -4.48 1.51
C LEU A 46 -4.18 -5.66 0.70
N LYS A 47 -3.13 -6.29 1.17
CA LYS A 47 -2.57 -7.48 0.53
C LYS A 47 -3.58 -8.61 0.50
N GLN A 48 -4.27 -8.86 1.62
CA GLN A 48 -5.30 -9.91 1.70
C GLN A 48 -6.45 -9.68 0.73
N LYS A 49 -6.74 -8.42 0.43
CA LYS A 49 -7.79 -8.05 -0.52
C LYS A 49 -7.31 -8.00 -1.98
N GLY A 50 -6.02 -8.27 -2.22
CA GLY A 50 -5.45 -8.24 -3.56
C GLY A 50 -5.20 -6.84 -4.11
N LEU A 51 -5.17 -5.83 -3.25
CA LEU A 51 -5.00 -4.44 -3.66
C LEU A 51 -3.55 -3.99 -3.68
N VAL A 52 -2.69 -4.68 -2.95
CA VAL A 52 -1.22 -4.50 -3.00
C VAL A 52 -0.58 -5.87 -2.93
N LYS A 53 0.67 -5.96 -3.37
CA LYS A 53 1.49 -7.16 -3.21
C LYS A 53 2.65 -6.85 -2.29
N GLY A 54 3.15 -7.88 -1.61
CA GLY A 54 4.26 -7.70 -0.69
C GLY A 54 4.97 -9.00 -0.38
N GLU A 55 6.24 -8.89 -0.01
CA GLU A 55 7.07 -10.02 0.42
C GLU A 55 8.10 -9.55 1.42
N VAL A 56 8.68 -10.47 2.16
CA VAL A 56 9.80 -10.18 3.06
C VAL A 56 11.08 -10.13 2.23
N SER A 57 11.84 -9.04 2.38
CA SER A 57 13.11 -8.84 1.70
C SER A 57 14.24 -8.72 2.71
N GLN A 58 15.25 -9.57 2.61
CA GLN A 58 16.43 -9.50 3.46
C GLN A 58 17.24 -8.23 3.16
N GLU A 59 17.29 -7.82 1.91
CA GLU A 59 18.00 -6.60 1.50
C GLU A 59 17.39 -5.34 2.08
N MET A 60 16.06 -5.31 2.16
CA MET A 60 15.33 -4.17 2.69
C MET A 60 15.17 -4.22 4.22
N GLY A 61 15.52 -5.35 4.83
CA GLY A 61 15.40 -5.54 6.27
C GLY A 61 13.97 -5.73 6.75
N GLY A 62 13.06 -6.17 5.91
CA GLY A 62 11.67 -6.38 6.27
C GLY A 62 10.77 -6.49 5.06
N TRP A 63 9.52 -6.09 5.21
CA TRP A 63 8.55 -6.16 4.13
C TRP A 63 8.84 -5.11 3.06
N VAL A 64 8.68 -5.53 1.79
CA VAL A 64 8.66 -4.64 0.64
C VAL A 64 7.32 -4.83 -0.07
N TRP A 65 6.75 -3.74 -0.56
CA TRP A 65 5.42 -3.71 -1.16
C TRP A 65 5.47 -3.11 -2.56
N TRP A 66 4.51 -3.49 -3.39
CA TRP A 66 4.35 -2.91 -4.73
C TRP A 66 2.92 -3.10 -5.20
N VAL A 67 2.54 -2.39 -6.27
CA VAL A 67 1.29 -2.62 -6.96
C VAL A 67 1.58 -2.84 -8.44
N ASP A 68 0.79 -3.72 -9.06
CA ASP A 68 0.90 -4.01 -10.48
C ASP A 68 -0.47 -3.80 -11.15
N ASP A 69 -0.55 -4.11 -12.44
CA ASP A 69 -1.79 -3.94 -13.19
C ASP A 69 -2.92 -4.81 -12.65
N GLU A 70 -2.60 -5.99 -12.14
CA GLU A 70 -3.59 -6.87 -11.52
C GLU A 70 -4.21 -6.23 -10.29
N CYS A 71 -3.39 -5.61 -9.43
CA CYS A 71 -3.88 -4.89 -8.26
C CYS A 71 -4.78 -3.72 -8.66
N ARG A 72 -4.35 -2.94 -9.66
CA ARG A 72 -5.04 -1.73 -10.10
C ARG A 72 -6.35 -2.03 -10.84
N SER A 73 -6.50 -3.23 -11.37
CA SER A 73 -7.72 -3.63 -12.03
C SER A 73 -8.78 -4.19 -11.09
N ALA A 74 -8.49 -4.28 -9.80
CA ALA A 74 -9.44 -4.73 -8.79
C ALA A 74 -10.65 -3.80 -8.72
N ASP A 75 -11.84 -4.40 -8.57
CA ASP A 75 -13.07 -3.63 -8.42
C ASP A 75 -13.21 -3.19 -6.97
N LEU A 76 -12.93 -1.93 -6.70
CA LEU A 76 -12.95 -1.38 -5.34
C LEU A 76 -14.33 -1.44 -4.71
N SER A 77 -15.39 -1.41 -5.51
CA SER A 77 -16.75 -1.47 -4.96
C SER A 77 -17.07 -2.85 -4.37
N LYS A 78 -16.31 -3.88 -4.74
CA LYS A 78 -16.50 -5.23 -4.22
C LYS A 78 -15.61 -5.56 -3.03
N VAL A 79 -14.52 -4.82 -2.84
CA VAL A 79 -13.53 -5.14 -1.79
C VAL A 79 -13.56 -4.17 -0.60
N ILE A 80 -14.31 -3.09 -0.72
CA ILE A 80 -14.48 -2.10 0.35
C ILE A 80 -15.71 -2.37 1.20
#